data_668edee365f4ceb5f67776bd828b9288
#
_entry.id   668edee365f4ceb5f67776bd828b9288
#
_cell.length_a   1.000
_cell.length_b   1.000
_cell.length_c   1.000
_cell.angle_alpha   90.00
_cell.angle_beta   90.00
_cell.angle_gamma   90.00
#
_symmetry.space_group_name_H-M   'P 1'
#
loop_
_entity.id
_entity.type
_entity.pdbx_description
1 polymer ?
#
loop_
_entity_poly.entity_id
_entity_poly.type
_entity_poly.pdbx_seq_one_letter_code
_entity_poly.pdbx_strand_id
1 'polypeptide(L)'
;MALRGVNMPLATVASEAIAERVWLKMGLKEEDIRAFFTGPAHLPWHRMGNLNGWDGPLTDGWQKEQIKLQHKILNRMRELGMEPIAPAFAGFVPTAFAERHPEIQFKHLEWGGFDEKYNAYVLPPETPYFKEIGKLFIEEWEKEFGKNTYYL
;
A
#
# COMPACT_ATOMS: atom_id res chain seq x y z
N MET A 1 -2.72 1.26 23.47
CA MET A 1 -1.45 0.56 23.16
C MET A 1 -0.35 0.95 24.15
N ALA A 2 0.06 2.21 24.28
CA ALA A 2 1.15 2.63 25.21
C ALA A 2 0.97 2.11 26.64
N LEU A 3 -0.21 2.31 27.25
CA LEU A 3 -0.54 1.82 28.60
C LEU A 3 -0.46 0.28 28.77
N ARG A 4 -0.29 -0.45 27.69
CA ARG A 4 -0.19 -1.92 27.68
C ARG A 4 1.19 -2.41 27.24
N GLY A 5 2.18 -1.51 27.21
CA GLY A 5 3.55 -1.84 26.84
C GLY A 5 3.80 -2.06 25.34
N VAL A 6 2.83 -1.74 24.49
CA VAL A 6 3.05 -1.77 23.02
C VAL A 6 3.84 -0.53 22.64
N ASN A 7 5.08 -0.73 22.19
CA ASN A 7 6.00 0.35 21.83
C ASN A 7 6.39 0.38 20.35
N MET A 8 6.01 -0.65 19.56
CA MET A 8 6.27 -0.75 18.12
C MET A 8 5.00 -1.10 17.34
N PRO A 9 4.05 -0.16 17.19
CA PRO A 9 2.81 -0.41 16.45
C PRO A 9 2.98 -0.22 14.95
N LEU A 10 2.22 -0.97 14.14
CA LEU A 10 2.08 -0.73 12.71
C LEU A 10 1.37 0.60 12.46
N ALA A 11 1.89 1.38 11.53
CA ALA A 11 1.38 2.70 11.16
C ALA A 11 1.09 2.75 9.64
N THR A 12 0.07 2.01 9.19
CA THR A 12 -0.22 1.76 7.78
C THR A 12 -1.24 2.72 7.14
N VAL A 13 -1.73 3.71 7.89
CA VAL A 13 -2.67 4.70 7.35
C VAL A 13 -2.02 5.48 6.21
N ALA A 14 -2.77 5.80 5.16
CA ALA A 14 -2.32 6.49 3.94
C ALA A 14 -1.31 5.71 3.07
N SER A 15 -1.11 4.40 3.28
CA SER A 15 -0.26 3.59 2.38
C SER A 15 -0.76 3.62 0.92
N GLU A 16 -2.07 3.73 0.70
CA GLU A 16 -2.68 3.83 -0.63
C GLU A 16 -2.27 5.12 -1.35
N ALA A 17 -2.22 6.26 -0.64
CA ALA A 17 -1.78 7.54 -1.21
C ALA A 17 -0.29 7.53 -1.60
N ILE A 18 0.53 6.79 -0.86
CA ILE A 18 1.94 6.58 -1.22
C ILE A 18 2.05 5.63 -2.41
N ALA A 19 1.29 4.53 -2.40
CA ALA A 19 1.26 3.57 -3.51
C ALA A 19 0.81 4.23 -4.82
N GLU A 20 -0.20 5.12 -4.79
CA GLU A 20 -0.62 5.89 -5.96
C GLU A 20 0.53 6.66 -6.59
N ARG A 21 1.32 7.38 -5.77
CA ARG A 21 2.51 8.13 -6.24
C ARG A 21 3.55 7.22 -6.88
N VAL A 22 3.75 6.02 -6.31
CA VAL A 22 4.67 5.02 -6.84
C VAL A 22 4.19 4.52 -8.21
N TRP A 23 2.91 4.15 -8.33
CA TRP A 23 2.36 3.65 -9.59
C TRP A 23 2.34 4.71 -10.69
N LEU A 24 2.10 5.98 -10.35
CA LEU A 24 2.26 7.09 -11.30
C LEU A 24 3.71 7.20 -11.81
N LYS A 25 4.70 7.05 -10.94
CA LYS A 25 6.12 7.04 -11.32
C LYS A 25 6.50 5.81 -12.16
N MET A 26 5.84 4.68 -11.93
CA MET A 26 5.97 3.48 -12.76
C MET A 26 5.22 3.60 -14.10
N GLY A 27 4.60 4.75 -14.38
CA GLY A 27 3.97 5.08 -15.65
C GLY A 27 2.56 4.52 -15.83
N LEU A 28 1.88 4.10 -14.76
CA LEU A 28 0.47 3.71 -14.84
C LEU A 28 -0.41 4.95 -14.95
N LYS A 29 -1.57 4.80 -15.58
CA LYS A 29 -2.58 5.85 -15.64
C LYS A 29 -3.36 5.92 -14.34
N GLU A 30 -3.87 7.11 -14.01
CA GLU A 30 -4.70 7.32 -12.80
C GLU A 30 -5.91 6.38 -12.75
N GLU A 31 -6.56 6.12 -13.90
CA GLU A 31 -7.72 5.22 -13.99
C GLU A 31 -7.36 3.78 -13.58
N ASP A 32 -6.21 3.27 -14.01
CA ASP A 32 -5.71 1.94 -13.68
C ASP A 32 -5.37 1.83 -12.18
N ILE A 33 -4.76 2.88 -11.63
CA ILE A 33 -4.41 2.96 -10.21
C ILE A 33 -5.67 3.03 -9.34
N ARG A 34 -6.66 3.81 -9.75
CA ARG A 34 -7.95 3.91 -9.06
C ARG A 34 -8.72 2.58 -9.06
N ALA A 35 -8.65 1.83 -10.17
CA ALA A 35 -9.25 0.50 -10.27
C ALA A 35 -8.57 -0.54 -9.37
N PHE A 36 -7.31 -0.33 -9.00
CA PHE A 36 -6.57 -1.24 -8.12
C PHE A 36 -7.04 -1.16 -6.66
N PHE A 37 -7.34 0.05 -6.16
CA PHE A 37 -7.69 0.22 -4.75
C PHE A 37 -9.12 -0.22 -4.45
N THR A 38 -9.26 -0.97 -3.39
CA THR A 38 -10.54 -1.36 -2.80
C THR A 38 -11.14 -0.19 -2.02
N GLY A 39 -12.45 -0.13 -1.92
CA GLY A 39 -13.14 0.92 -1.15
C GLY A 39 -12.76 0.95 0.33
N PRO A 40 -13.00 2.08 1.04
CA PRO A 40 -12.48 2.31 2.40
C PRO A 40 -12.87 1.22 3.41
N ALA A 41 -14.08 0.67 3.30
CA ALA A 41 -14.57 -0.38 4.21
C ALA A 41 -13.81 -1.71 4.09
N HIS A 42 -13.16 -1.94 2.93
CA HIS A 42 -12.50 -3.20 2.59
C HIS A 42 -10.97 -3.10 2.49
N LEU A 43 -10.40 -1.95 2.85
CA LEU A 43 -8.93 -1.73 2.80
C LEU A 43 -8.11 -2.74 3.60
N PRO A 44 -8.54 -3.28 4.76
CA PRO A 44 -7.79 -4.34 5.42
C PRO A 44 -7.54 -5.54 4.52
N TRP A 45 -8.53 -5.94 3.72
CA TRP A 45 -8.41 -7.05 2.76
C TRP A 45 -7.48 -6.71 1.59
N HIS A 46 -7.55 -5.47 1.09
CA HIS A 46 -6.63 -4.96 0.07
C HIS A 46 -5.18 -4.96 0.55
N ARG A 47 -4.93 -4.44 1.75
CA ARG A 47 -3.57 -4.39 2.34
C ARG A 47 -2.97 -5.76 2.61
N MET A 48 -3.81 -6.77 2.83
CA MET A 48 -3.38 -8.18 2.95
C MET A 48 -3.26 -8.90 1.60
N GLY A 49 -3.52 -8.20 0.49
CA GLY A 49 -3.47 -8.78 -0.85
C GLY A 49 -4.59 -9.75 -1.19
N ASN A 50 -5.72 -9.66 -0.48
CA ASN A 50 -6.85 -10.58 -0.71
C ASN A 50 -7.76 -10.11 -1.83
N LEU A 51 -7.97 -8.79 -1.96
CA LEU A 51 -8.88 -8.20 -2.93
C LEU A 51 -8.31 -6.94 -3.55
N ASN A 52 -8.56 -6.75 -4.85
CA ASN A 52 -8.32 -5.51 -5.57
C ASN A 52 -9.63 -4.94 -6.11
N GLY A 53 -9.81 -3.62 -6.10
CA GLY A 53 -10.89 -2.91 -6.80
C GLY A 53 -12.31 -3.11 -6.26
N TRP A 54 -12.50 -3.89 -5.18
CA TRP A 54 -13.84 -4.11 -4.62
C TRP A 54 -14.38 -2.85 -3.97
N ASP A 55 -15.59 -2.43 -4.37
CA ASP A 55 -16.30 -1.28 -3.78
C ASP A 55 -15.48 0.04 -3.81
N GLY A 56 -14.56 0.16 -4.78
CA GLY A 56 -13.79 1.37 -5.06
C GLY A 56 -14.54 2.34 -5.97
N PRO A 57 -13.87 3.38 -6.41
CA PRO A 57 -12.51 3.79 -6.10
C PRO A 57 -12.39 4.61 -4.80
N LEU A 58 -11.15 4.75 -4.30
CA LEU A 58 -10.82 5.75 -3.29
C LEU A 58 -10.86 7.15 -3.92
N THR A 59 -11.45 8.13 -3.21
CA THR A 59 -11.46 9.52 -3.69
C THR A 59 -10.20 10.27 -3.26
N ASP A 60 -9.78 11.25 -4.06
CA ASP A 60 -8.63 12.12 -3.74
C ASP A 60 -8.82 12.84 -2.40
N GLY A 61 -10.05 13.25 -2.10
CA GLY A 61 -10.39 13.88 -0.82
C GLY A 61 -10.15 12.95 0.35
N TRP A 62 -10.59 11.69 0.23
CA TRP A 62 -10.36 10.67 1.26
C TRP A 62 -8.86 10.42 1.46
N GLN A 63 -8.09 10.25 0.39
CA GLN A 63 -6.64 10.02 0.47
C GLN A 63 -5.90 11.18 1.14
N LYS A 64 -6.25 12.45 0.81
CA LYS A 64 -5.70 13.64 1.45
C LYS A 64 -5.97 13.68 2.96
N GLU A 65 -7.17 13.31 3.38
CA GLU A 65 -7.50 13.23 4.82
C GLU A 65 -6.74 12.09 5.52
N GLN A 66 -6.48 10.95 4.84
CA GLN A 66 -5.66 9.88 5.39
C GLN A 66 -4.20 10.33 5.60
N ILE A 67 -3.63 11.11 4.69
CA ILE A 67 -2.28 11.70 4.87
C ILE A 67 -2.25 12.58 6.13
N LYS A 68 -3.23 13.47 6.28
CA LYS A 68 -3.32 14.32 7.48
C LYS A 68 -3.48 13.50 8.76
N LEU A 69 -4.27 12.44 8.71
CA LEU A 69 -4.48 11.53 9.84
C LEU A 69 -3.17 10.80 10.19
N GLN A 70 -2.45 10.31 9.19
CA GLN A 70 -1.19 9.60 9.40
C GLN A 70 -0.13 10.49 10.08
N HIS A 71 0.00 11.74 9.66
CA HIS A 71 0.87 12.71 10.36
C HIS A 71 0.51 12.83 11.86
N LYS A 72 -0.78 12.95 12.18
CA LYS A 72 -1.25 13.01 13.56
C LYS A 72 -0.93 11.74 14.34
N ILE A 73 -1.14 10.56 13.71
CA ILE A 73 -0.85 9.26 14.32
C ILE A 73 0.64 9.12 14.60
N LEU A 74 1.51 9.39 13.64
CA LEU A 74 2.95 9.28 13.81
C LEU A 74 3.50 10.23 14.87
N ASN A 75 3.03 11.48 14.88
CA ASN A 75 3.40 12.45 15.90
C ASN A 75 2.99 11.97 17.30
N ARG A 76 1.74 11.49 17.44
CA ARG A 76 1.25 10.99 18.72
C ARG A 76 1.97 9.74 19.19
N MET A 77 2.32 8.82 18.29
CA MET A 77 3.12 7.65 18.64
C MET A 77 4.49 8.06 19.21
N ARG A 78 5.18 8.98 18.51
CA ARG A 78 6.49 9.49 18.95
C ARG A 78 6.42 10.22 20.30
N GLU A 79 5.40 11.05 20.52
CA GLU A 79 5.16 11.70 21.82
C GLU A 79 4.97 10.70 22.98
N LEU A 80 4.45 9.52 22.67
CA LEU A 80 4.25 8.44 23.64
C LEU A 80 5.46 7.51 23.77
N GLY A 81 6.60 7.86 23.14
CA GLY A 81 7.81 7.04 23.15
C GLY A 81 7.69 5.74 22.36
N MET A 82 6.76 5.67 21.43
CA MET A 82 6.64 4.53 20.53
C MET A 82 7.50 4.72 19.30
N GLU A 83 8.00 3.61 18.73
CA GLU A 83 8.70 3.54 17.44
C GLU A 83 7.74 3.00 16.38
N PRO A 84 7.19 3.83 15.46
CA PRO A 84 6.26 3.37 14.45
C PRO A 84 6.93 2.43 13.45
N ILE A 85 6.26 1.34 13.08
CA ILE A 85 6.66 0.49 11.96
C ILE A 85 5.90 0.98 10.73
N ALA A 86 6.62 1.47 9.72
CA ALA A 86 6.06 1.95 8.46
C ALA A 86 5.73 0.77 7.53
N PRO A 87 4.74 0.92 6.63
CA PRO A 87 4.51 -0.06 5.58
C PRO A 87 5.65 -0.03 4.56
N ALA A 88 5.89 -1.17 3.92
CA ALA A 88 6.73 -1.30 2.74
C ALA A 88 5.95 -1.94 1.59
N PHE A 89 6.60 -2.13 0.45
CA PHE A 89 5.99 -2.82 -0.68
C PHE A 89 5.92 -4.32 -0.43
N ALA A 90 4.71 -4.85 -0.36
CA ALA A 90 4.45 -6.27 -0.07
C ALA A 90 4.35 -7.16 -1.32
N GLY A 91 4.59 -6.61 -2.52
CA GLY A 91 4.56 -7.38 -3.77
C GLY A 91 3.23 -7.36 -4.51
N PHE A 92 2.18 -6.74 -3.97
CA PHE A 92 0.88 -6.64 -4.67
C PHE A 92 0.91 -5.52 -5.70
N VAL A 93 0.48 -5.84 -6.93
CA VAL A 93 0.56 -4.92 -8.06
C VAL A 93 -0.81 -4.74 -8.73
N PRO A 94 -1.07 -3.57 -9.35
CA PRO A 94 -2.25 -3.37 -10.20
C PRO A 94 -2.28 -4.33 -11.37
N THR A 95 -3.48 -4.76 -11.77
CA THR A 95 -3.71 -5.58 -12.98
C THR A 95 -3.04 -4.96 -14.21
N ALA A 96 -3.17 -3.65 -14.39
CA ALA A 96 -2.55 -2.94 -15.50
C ALA A 96 -1.01 -2.99 -15.50
N PHE A 97 -0.37 -3.14 -14.34
CA PHE A 97 1.07 -3.40 -14.27
C PHE A 97 1.38 -4.81 -14.76
N ALA A 98 0.63 -5.80 -14.31
CA ALA A 98 0.82 -7.19 -14.74
C ALA A 98 0.60 -7.37 -16.26
N GLU A 99 -0.42 -6.72 -16.82
CA GLU A 99 -0.70 -6.74 -18.25
C GLU A 99 0.40 -6.12 -19.12
N ARG A 100 1.13 -5.12 -18.59
CA ARG A 100 2.27 -4.50 -19.28
C ARG A 100 3.55 -5.32 -19.24
N HIS A 101 3.60 -6.32 -18.37
CA HIS A 101 4.77 -7.18 -18.16
C HIS A 101 4.44 -8.66 -18.32
N PRO A 102 3.96 -9.09 -19.51
CA PRO A 102 3.57 -10.47 -19.78
C PRO A 102 4.73 -11.47 -19.67
N GLU A 103 5.97 -10.98 -19.67
CA GLU A 103 7.18 -11.77 -19.44
C GLU A 103 7.36 -12.21 -17.99
N ILE A 104 6.65 -11.58 -17.04
CA ILE A 104 6.74 -11.89 -15.61
C ILE A 104 5.65 -12.91 -15.24
N GLN A 105 6.05 -13.95 -14.54
CA GLN A 105 5.15 -14.98 -14.05
C GLN A 105 4.55 -14.56 -12.69
N PHE A 106 3.51 -13.70 -12.74
CA PHE A 106 2.79 -13.27 -11.53
C PHE A 106 2.04 -14.46 -10.91
N LYS A 107 1.97 -14.46 -9.58
CA LYS A 107 1.01 -15.31 -8.88
C LYS A 107 -0.33 -14.60 -8.77
N HIS A 108 -1.41 -15.35 -8.96
CA HIS A 108 -2.77 -14.88 -8.71
C HIS A 108 -3.22 -15.41 -7.35
N LEU A 109 -3.77 -14.54 -6.53
CA LEU A 109 -4.37 -14.92 -5.25
C LEU A 109 -5.90 -14.84 -5.38
N GLU A 110 -6.54 -15.98 -5.32
CA GLU A 110 -7.99 -16.10 -5.22
C GLU A 110 -8.41 -16.03 -3.76
N TRP A 111 -9.47 -15.30 -3.45
CA TRP A 111 -9.92 -15.18 -2.08
C TRP A 111 -11.45 -15.16 -1.96
N GLY A 112 -11.96 -15.99 -1.04
CA GLY A 112 -13.34 -15.95 -0.54
C GLY A 112 -14.45 -16.18 -1.58
N GLY A 113 -14.13 -16.74 -2.76
CA GLY A 113 -15.09 -16.96 -3.84
C GLY A 113 -15.49 -15.68 -4.58
N PHE A 114 -14.72 -14.62 -4.45
CA PHE A 114 -14.88 -13.43 -5.28
C PHE A 114 -14.56 -13.72 -6.75
N ASP A 115 -15.16 -12.93 -7.64
CA ASP A 115 -14.92 -12.97 -9.08
C ASP A 115 -13.42 -12.73 -9.38
N GLU A 116 -12.88 -13.42 -10.38
CA GLU A 116 -11.47 -13.39 -10.80
C GLU A 116 -10.93 -11.97 -11.03
N LYS A 117 -11.77 -11.04 -11.47
CA LYS A 117 -11.40 -9.63 -11.67
C LYS A 117 -10.92 -8.92 -10.40
N TYR A 118 -11.22 -9.47 -9.21
CA TYR A 118 -10.79 -8.93 -7.92
C TYR A 118 -9.55 -9.64 -7.35
N ASN A 119 -9.01 -10.61 -8.08
CA ASN A 119 -7.81 -11.32 -7.67
C ASN A 119 -6.60 -10.39 -7.58
N ALA A 120 -5.76 -10.62 -6.59
CA ALA A 120 -4.52 -9.87 -6.46
C ALA A 120 -3.39 -10.52 -7.27
N TYR A 121 -2.62 -9.69 -7.97
CA TYR A 121 -1.39 -10.10 -8.64
C TYR A 121 -0.21 -9.91 -7.69
N VAL A 122 0.62 -10.93 -7.54
CA VAL A 122 1.83 -10.89 -6.71
C VAL A 122 3.06 -10.94 -7.60
N LEU A 123 3.86 -9.89 -7.50
CA LEU A 123 5.14 -9.77 -8.19
C LEU A 123 6.18 -10.67 -7.50
N PRO A 124 6.86 -11.57 -8.25
CA PRO A 124 7.92 -12.38 -7.68
C PRO A 124 9.07 -11.51 -7.13
N PRO A 125 9.56 -11.80 -5.91
CA PRO A 125 10.58 -10.96 -5.25
C PRO A 125 11.95 -10.97 -5.92
N GLU A 126 12.23 -11.96 -6.75
CA GLU A 126 13.45 -12.07 -7.54
C GLU A 126 13.51 -11.14 -8.76
N THR A 127 12.38 -10.50 -9.12
CA THR A 127 12.34 -9.57 -10.26
C THR A 127 13.02 -8.24 -9.91
N PRO A 128 13.70 -7.59 -10.87
CA PRO A 128 14.26 -6.25 -10.67
C PRO A 128 13.22 -5.22 -10.21
N TYR A 129 12.00 -5.34 -10.73
CA TYR A 129 10.88 -4.47 -10.39
C TYR A 129 10.49 -4.51 -8.92
N PHE A 130 10.61 -5.67 -8.26
CA PHE A 130 10.30 -5.76 -6.83
C PHE A 130 11.16 -4.81 -6.00
N LYS A 131 12.45 -4.79 -6.27
CA LYS A 131 13.42 -3.91 -5.60
C LYS A 131 13.19 -2.44 -5.99
N GLU A 132 12.91 -2.16 -7.25
CA GLU A 132 12.66 -0.81 -7.75
C GLU A 132 11.42 -0.20 -7.11
N ILE A 133 10.29 -0.92 -7.15
CA ILE A 133 9.03 -0.47 -6.56
C ILE A 133 9.17 -0.31 -5.05
N GLY A 134 9.80 -1.28 -4.37
CA GLY A 134 10.05 -1.22 -2.95
C GLY A 134 10.88 -0.01 -2.54
N LYS A 135 11.93 0.31 -3.29
CA LYS A 135 12.74 1.51 -3.09
C LYS A 135 11.92 2.78 -3.27
N LEU A 136 11.16 2.90 -4.37
CA LEU A 136 10.30 4.06 -4.63
C LEU A 136 9.25 4.23 -3.53
N PHE A 137 8.68 3.14 -3.01
CA PHE A 137 7.68 3.20 -1.94
C PHE A 137 8.28 3.79 -0.66
N ILE A 138 9.46 3.32 -0.26
CA ILE A 138 10.17 3.84 0.93
C ILE A 138 10.54 5.31 0.72
N GLU A 139 11.06 5.68 -0.45
CA GLU A 139 11.42 7.08 -0.76
C GLU A 139 10.20 8.01 -0.70
N GLU A 140 9.06 7.62 -1.27
CA GLU A 140 7.83 8.43 -1.20
C GLU A 140 7.25 8.49 0.21
N TRP A 141 7.34 7.39 0.97
CA TRP A 141 6.94 7.39 2.37
C TRP A 141 7.81 8.33 3.19
N GLU A 142 9.13 8.22 3.07
CA GLU A 142 10.08 9.08 3.82
C GLU A 142 9.95 10.56 3.46
N LYS A 143 9.68 10.86 2.19
CA LYS A 143 9.45 12.22 1.74
C LYS A 143 8.21 12.85 2.37
N GLU A 144 7.15 12.08 2.58
CA GLU A 144 5.89 12.55 3.17
C GLU A 144 5.94 12.54 4.71
N PHE A 145 6.37 11.43 5.31
CA PHE A 145 6.21 11.16 6.74
C PHE A 145 7.52 11.16 7.54
N GLY A 146 8.66 11.34 6.86
CA GLY A 146 9.99 11.21 7.47
C GLY A 146 10.45 9.77 7.60
N LYS A 147 11.73 9.61 7.96
CA LYS A 147 12.35 8.29 8.13
C LYS A 147 11.76 7.54 9.31
N ASN A 148 11.67 6.23 9.14
CA ASN A 148 11.36 5.28 10.20
C ASN A 148 12.54 4.30 10.36
N THR A 149 12.67 3.70 11.55
CA THR A 149 13.69 2.68 11.82
C THR A 149 13.28 1.34 11.22
N TYR A 150 11.97 1.06 11.18
CA TYR A 150 11.42 -0.24 10.77
C TYR A 150 10.37 -0.09 9.67
N TYR A 151 10.43 -1.01 8.72
CA TYR A 151 9.50 -1.15 7.59
C TYR A 151 9.02 -2.60 7.50
N LEU A 152 7.74 -2.80 7.18
CA LEU A 152 7.09 -4.12 7.04
C LEU A 152 6.29 -4.20 5.74
#